data_89c1da7873a8b7ea2a7366c6db16bbf9
#
_entry.id   89c1da7873a8b7ea2a7366c6db16bbf9
#
_cell.length_a   1.000
_cell.length_b   1.000
_cell.length_c   1.000
_cell.angle_alpha   90.00
_cell.angle_beta   90.00
_cell.angle_gamma   90.00
#
_symmetry.space_group_name_H-M   'P 1'
#
loop_
_entity.id
_entity.type
_entity.pdbx_description
1 polymer ?
#
loop_
_entity_poly.entity_id
_entity_poly.type
_entity_poly.pdbx_seq_one_letter_code
_entity_poly.pdbx_strand_id
1 'polypeptide(L)'
;ELTFNVTGSARNTSLIGNALDRGVGYFGPRKDDLFGLEVVCGSGQIIKTGFRRLGEDSPLAHSHPFGLGPMLDGLFFQGNFGIVTSACFRLMPRRPKEVAVSLALRDSSNLGLFIDELARLKREGLMASVTHIANKARSQASMMFGMTTYLKDFCNFSDTNALIEAEKAVQVVAPNEWTSLGAITGNTGQVAAAIKEIKQRMKKLARVSVITDGLLDVGYAVM
;
A
#
# COMPACT_ATOMS: atom_id res chain seq x y z
N GLU A 1 10.41 10.14 -13.21
CA GLU A 1 8.97 10.16 -12.89
C GLU A 1 8.77 10.07 -11.37
N LEU A 2 7.71 10.73 -10.89
CA LEU A 2 7.30 10.71 -9.48
C LEU A 2 5.97 9.97 -9.36
N THR A 3 5.72 9.41 -8.18
CA THR A 3 4.49 8.68 -7.85
C THR A 3 4.01 9.05 -6.46
N PHE A 4 2.75 8.76 -6.17
CA PHE A 4 2.17 8.83 -4.83
C PHE A 4 2.28 7.49 -4.10
N ASN A 5 2.28 7.56 -2.78
CA ASN A 5 2.00 6.42 -1.92
C ASN A 5 0.48 6.19 -1.88
N VAL A 6 -0.06 5.52 -2.87
CA VAL A 6 -1.51 5.32 -3.00
C VAL A 6 -2.01 4.18 -2.10
N THR A 7 -3.28 4.27 -1.72
CA THR A 7 -3.99 3.16 -1.05
C THR A 7 -4.64 2.25 -2.09
N GLY A 8 -4.73 0.96 -1.80
CA GLY A 8 -5.46 -0.02 -2.62
C GLY A 8 -6.97 0.02 -2.37
N SER A 9 -7.59 1.19 -2.53
CA SER A 9 -9.04 1.39 -2.38
C SER A 9 -9.66 1.95 -3.66
N ALA A 10 -10.97 2.24 -3.63
CA ALA A 10 -11.71 2.69 -4.80
C ALA A 10 -11.12 3.96 -5.44
N ARG A 11 -11.31 4.10 -6.74
CA ARG A 11 -10.87 5.26 -7.55
C ARG A 11 -11.29 6.62 -6.97
N ASN A 12 -12.46 6.65 -6.32
CA ASN A 12 -13.05 7.87 -5.75
C ASN A 12 -12.62 8.13 -4.31
N THR A 13 -11.63 7.40 -3.80
CA THR A 13 -11.11 7.63 -2.46
C THR A 13 -10.42 9.00 -2.38
N SER A 14 -10.83 9.80 -1.40
CA SER A 14 -10.17 11.08 -1.13
C SER A 14 -8.72 10.85 -0.69
N LEU A 15 -7.77 11.42 -1.42
CA LEU A 15 -6.35 11.37 -1.07
C LEU A 15 -6.10 12.01 0.30
N ILE A 16 -6.65 13.19 0.53
CA ILE A 16 -6.50 13.93 1.78
C ILE A 16 -7.24 13.19 2.90
N GLY A 17 -8.52 12.84 2.70
CA GLY A 17 -9.33 12.17 3.72
C GLY A 17 -8.72 10.87 4.19
N ASN A 18 -8.24 10.03 3.28
CA ASN A 18 -7.58 8.78 3.63
C ASN A 18 -6.27 9.02 4.43
N ALA A 19 -5.47 10.02 4.07
CA ALA A 19 -4.24 10.34 4.78
C ALA A 19 -4.52 10.90 6.19
N LEU A 20 -5.52 11.78 6.33
CA LEU A 20 -5.95 12.34 7.61
C LEU A 20 -6.53 11.29 8.54
N ASP A 21 -7.19 10.27 7.99
CA ASP A 21 -7.72 9.13 8.75
C ASP A 21 -6.67 8.02 9.00
N ARG A 22 -5.39 8.34 8.84
CA ARG A 22 -4.25 7.44 9.00
C ARG A 22 -4.32 6.20 8.10
N GLY A 23 -4.87 6.34 6.91
CA GLY A 23 -4.90 5.27 5.92
C GLY A 23 -3.51 4.79 5.57
N VAL A 24 -3.43 3.52 5.21
CA VAL A 24 -2.17 2.86 4.80
C VAL A 24 -2.10 2.85 3.28
N GLY A 25 -1.01 3.35 2.75
CA GLY A 25 -0.66 3.25 1.35
C GLY A 25 0.27 2.08 1.08
N TYR A 26 0.75 2.00 -0.15
CA TYR A 26 1.63 0.94 -0.62
C TYR A 26 2.94 0.83 0.18
N PHE A 27 3.55 1.97 0.55
CA PHE A 27 4.84 2.00 1.26
C PHE A 27 4.71 2.20 2.78
N GLY A 28 3.54 2.50 3.29
CA GLY A 28 3.32 2.75 4.73
C GLY A 28 2.18 3.72 5.01
N PRO A 29 2.12 4.25 6.23
CA PRO A 29 1.10 5.19 6.64
C PRO A 29 1.14 6.47 5.81
N ARG A 30 0.03 6.85 5.19
CA ARG A 30 -0.06 8.01 4.31
C ARG A 30 -0.01 9.35 5.03
N LYS A 31 -0.25 9.35 6.34
CA LYS A 31 -0.05 10.54 7.18
C LYS A 31 1.39 11.07 7.10
N ASP A 32 2.37 10.19 6.83
CA ASP A 32 3.79 10.55 6.76
C ASP A 32 4.13 11.27 5.43
N ASP A 33 3.21 11.24 4.47
CA ASP A 33 3.35 11.91 3.19
C ASP A 33 2.63 13.27 3.16
N LEU A 34 1.82 13.59 4.17
CA LEU A 34 0.97 14.77 4.21
C LEU A 34 1.58 15.84 5.13
N PHE A 35 1.63 17.08 4.65
CA PHE A 35 2.15 18.21 5.41
C PHE A 35 1.61 19.55 4.88
N GLY A 36 1.88 20.63 5.58
CA GLY A 36 1.51 21.99 5.16
C GLY A 36 0.00 22.11 4.92
N LEU A 37 -0.78 21.85 5.94
CA LEU A 37 -2.24 21.86 5.86
C LEU A 37 -2.78 23.29 5.83
N GLU A 38 -3.86 23.49 5.08
CA GLU A 38 -4.77 24.61 5.26
C GLU A 38 -6.03 24.11 5.96
N VAL A 39 -6.42 24.76 7.03
CA VAL A 39 -7.47 24.27 7.93
C VAL A 39 -8.43 25.40 8.27
N VAL A 40 -9.73 25.14 8.15
CA VAL A 40 -10.79 25.99 8.67
C VAL A 40 -11.13 25.50 10.08
N CYS A 41 -10.83 26.33 11.09
CA CYS A 41 -11.14 26.04 12.48
C CYS A 41 -12.61 26.24 12.82
N GLY A 42 -13.08 25.72 13.95
CA GLY A 42 -14.45 25.89 14.41
C GLY A 42 -14.88 27.35 14.64
N SER A 43 -13.94 28.28 14.80
CA SER A 43 -14.17 29.72 14.86
C SER A 43 -14.38 30.38 13.46
N GLY A 44 -14.21 29.62 12.37
CA GLY A 44 -14.16 30.15 11.01
C GLY A 44 -12.81 30.71 10.58
N GLN A 45 -11.83 30.73 11.48
CA GLN A 45 -10.48 31.18 11.15
C GLN A 45 -9.77 30.16 10.25
N ILE A 46 -9.08 30.63 9.22
CA ILE A 46 -8.24 29.82 8.36
C ILE A 46 -6.80 29.89 8.88
N ILE A 47 -6.22 28.73 9.12
CA ILE A 47 -4.80 28.60 9.51
C ILE A 47 -4.05 27.76 8.49
N LYS A 48 -2.76 28.03 8.35
CA LYS A 48 -1.83 27.22 7.53
C LYS A 48 -0.73 26.70 8.43
N THR A 49 -0.43 25.40 8.32
CA THR A 49 0.62 24.75 9.11
C THR A 49 1.97 24.80 8.41
N GLY A 50 3.03 24.50 9.14
CA GLY A 50 4.37 24.43 8.62
C GLY A 50 4.83 25.74 7.97
N PHE A 51 5.65 25.64 6.94
CA PHE A 51 6.12 26.80 6.18
C PHE A 51 5.07 27.42 5.26
N ARG A 52 3.95 26.77 5.03
CA ARG A 52 2.84 27.32 4.23
C ARG A 52 2.27 28.62 4.83
N ARG A 53 2.45 28.83 6.14
CA ARG A 53 2.10 30.09 6.81
C ARG A 53 2.86 31.32 6.30
N LEU A 54 4.00 31.11 5.63
CA LEU A 54 4.80 32.19 5.06
C LEU A 54 4.30 32.64 3.68
N GLY A 55 3.25 32.00 3.15
CA GLY A 55 2.67 32.26 1.83
C GLY A 55 2.93 31.11 0.86
N GLU A 56 2.03 31.00 -0.13
CA GLU A 56 2.12 29.95 -1.18
C GLU A 56 3.35 30.13 -2.08
N ASP A 57 3.86 31.37 -2.23
CA ASP A 57 5.05 31.69 -3.03
C ASP A 57 6.37 31.33 -2.33
N SER A 58 6.31 30.96 -1.06
CA SER A 58 7.50 30.51 -0.33
C SER A 58 8.01 29.19 -0.91
N PRO A 59 9.28 29.08 -1.34
CA PRO A 59 9.85 27.85 -1.85
C PRO A 59 9.86 26.71 -0.82
N LEU A 60 9.73 27.04 0.46
CA LEU A 60 9.66 26.07 1.56
C LEU A 60 8.26 25.51 1.76
N ALA A 61 7.21 26.23 1.31
CA ALA A 61 5.80 25.88 1.55
C ALA A 61 5.44 24.48 1.03
N HIS A 62 6.01 24.08 -0.11
CA HIS A 62 5.69 22.84 -0.81
C HIS A 62 6.82 21.78 -0.77
N SER A 63 7.93 22.08 -0.11
CA SER A 63 9.11 21.18 -0.11
C SER A 63 9.49 20.67 1.27
N HIS A 64 9.14 21.39 2.32
CA HIS A 64 9.57 21.09 3.68
C HIS A 64 8.37 20.81 4.60
N PRO A 65 8.30 19.60 5.19
CA PRO A 65 7.19 19.22 6.07
C PRO A 65 7.25 19.91 7.46
N PHE A 66 8.38 20.51 7.79
CA PHE A 66 8.56 21.18 9.06
C PHE A 66 8.31 22.68 8.92
N GLY A 67 8.02 23.34 10.05
CA GLY A 67 7.98 24.79 10.20
C GLY A 67 8.94 25.22 11.30
N LEU A 68 8.88 26.48 11.69
CA LEU A 68 9.50 26.96 12.93
C LEU A 68 8.59 26.61 14.11
N GLY A 69 9.10 25.89 15.09
CA GLY A 69 8.38 25.42 16.27
C GLY A 69 7.72 24.04 16.07
N PRO A 70 6.76 23.67 16.93
CA PRO A 70 6.14 22.36 16.89
C PRO A 70 5.32 22.15 15.62
N MET A 71 5.26 20.91 15.16
CA MET A 71 4.40 20.50 14.04
C MET A 71 2.94 20.42 14.52
N LEU A 72 2.09 21.24 13.93
CA LEU A 72 0.66 21.28 14.27
C LEU A 72 -0.18 20.33 13.43
N ASP A 73 0.35 19.77 12.35
CA ASP A 73 -0.37 18.86 11.45
C ASP A 73 -1.03 17.71 12.21
N GLY A 74 -0.36 17.19 13.24
CA GLY A 74 -0.86 16.08 14.05
C GLY A 74 -2.18 16.32 14.77
N LEU A 75 -2.57 17.57 15.01
CA LEU A 75 -3.87 17.93 15.60
C LEU A 75 -5.05 17.60 14.69
N PHE A 76 -4.80 17.51 13.39
CA PHE A 76 -5.83 17.33 12.37
C PHE A 76 -5.91 15.89 11.81
N PHE A 77 -4.99 15.01 12.23
CA PHE A 77 -5.08 13.59 11.92
C PHE A 77 -6.03 12.90 12.90
N GLN A 78 -7.15 12.38 12.38
CA GLN A 78 -8.23 11.79 13.18
C GLN A 78 -8.73 12.73 14.30
N GLY A 79 -8.60 14.02 14.09
CA GLY A 79 -8.98 15.06 15.04
C GLY A 79 -10.22 15.84 14.58
N ASN A 80 -10.78 16.61 15.48
CA ASN A 80 -11.96 17.46 15.25
C ASN A 80 -11.67 18.97 15.46
N PHE A 81 -10.41 19.37 15.38
CA PHE A 81 -10.00 20.77 15.60
C PHE A 81 -10.24 21.68 14.39
N GLY A 82 -10.60 21.11 13.25
CA GLY A 82 -10.90 21.87 12.06
C GLY A 82 -11.10 20.98 10.83
N ILE A 83 -11.51 21.60 9.72
CA ILE A 83 -11.69 20.95 8.42
C ILE A 83 -10.49 21.29 7.55
N VAL A 84 -9.75 20.27 7.12
CA VAL A 84 -8.63 20.43 6.19
C VAL A 84 -9.17 20.63 4.78
N THR A 85 -8.85 21.76 4.18
CA THR A 85 -9.29 22.14 2.82
C THR A 85 -8.24 21.86 1.76
N SER A 86 -6.95 21.96 2.13
CA SER A 86 -5.85 21.59 1.23
C SER A 86 -4.61 21.15 2.00
N ALA A 87 -3.72 20.45 1.30
CA ALA A 87 -2.49 19.92 1.87
C ALA A 87 -1.41 19.72 0.80
N CYS A 88 -0.16 19.67 1.23
CA CYS A 88 0.95 19.24 0.40
C CYS A 88 1.18 17.74 0.57
N PHE A 89 1.49 17.06 -0.53
CA PHE A 89 1.86 15.64 -0.53
C PHE A 89 3.30 15.45 -0.94
N ARG A 90 4.01 14.61 -0.20
CA ARG A 90 5.31 14.13 -0.61
C ARG A 90 5.15 13.13 -1.75
N LEU A 91 5.81 13.40 -2.85
CA LEU A 91 5.96 12.47 -3.94
C LEU A 91 7.25 11.66 -3.77
N MET A 92 7.28 10.47 -4.31
CA MET A 92 8.45 9.59 -4.28
C MET A 92 8.88 9.22 -5.70
N PRO A 93 10.19 8.96 -5.94
CA PRO A 93 10.65 8.47 -7.23
C PRO A 93 10.03 7.10 -7.55
N ARG A 94 9.47 6.97 -8.75
CA ARG A 94 9.04 5.67 -9.28
C ARG A 94 10.26 4.79 -9.50
N ARG A 95 10.24 3.61 -8.93
CA ARG A 95 11.35 2.67 -9.10
C ARG A 95 11.30 2.00 -10.48
N PRO A 96 12.47 1.71 -11.10
CA PRO A 96 12.51 1.13 -12.44
C PRO A 96 11.86 -0.24 -12.55
N LYS A 97 11.88 -1.01 -11.45
CA LYS A 97 11.27 -2.34 -11.39
C LYS A 97 10.53 -2.54 -10.08
N GLU A 98 9.36 -3.11 -10.20
CA GLU A 98 8.50 -3.52 -9.10
C GLU A 98 7.99 -4.93 -9.37
N VAL A 99 7.98 -5.76 -8.34
CA VAL A 99 7.56 -7.16 -8.44
C VAL A 99 6.76 -7.53 -7.20
N ALA A 100 5.54 -8.00 -7.42
CA ALA A 100 4.73 -8.54 -6.33
C ALA A 100 5.17 -9.96 -5.98
N VAL A 101 5.12 -10.27 -4.69
CA VAL A 101 5.47 -11.59 -4.17
C VAL A 101 4.38 -12.09 -3.23
N SER A 102 4.07 -13.36 -3.38
CA SER A 102 3.22 -14.12 -2.48
C SER A 102 4.08 -15.10 -1.67
N LEU A 103 3.89 -15.10 -0.36
CA LEU A 103 4.55 -16.01 0.56
C LEU A 103 3.48 -16.84 1.28
N ALA A 104 3.31 -18.09 0.87
CA ALA A 104 2.31 -18.99 1.44
C ALA A 104 2.96 -19.85 2.54
N LEU A 105 2.53 -19.64 3.79
CA LEU A 105 3.02 -20.37 4.96
C LEU A 105 2.75 -21.88 4.80
N ARG A 106 3.78 -22.72 5.01
CA ARG A 106 3.66 -24.17 4.82
C ARG A 106 2.90 -24.87 5.95
N ASP A 107 3.13 -24.42 7.18
CA ASP A 107 2.57 -25.01 8.39
C ASP A 107 2.11 -23.88 9.31
N SER A 108 0.82 -23.83 9.60
CA SER A 108 0.18 -22.79 10.43
C SER A 108 0.73 -22.71 11.85
N SER A 109 1.31 -23.78 12.37
CA SER A 109 1.99 -23.78 13.69
C SER A 109 3.18 -22.83 13.74
N ASN A 110 3.79 -22.52 12.61
CA ASN A 110 4.92 -21.61 12.46
C ASN A 110 4.53 -20.15 12.16
N LEU A 111 3.26 -19.76 12.38
CA LEU A 111 2.78 -18.40 12.05
C LEU A 111 3.60 -17.31 12.75
N GLY A 112 3.96 -17.50 14.02
CA GLY A 112 4.78 -16.54 14.77
C GLY A 112 6.16 -16.34 14.13
N LEU A 113 6.87 -17.42 13.81
CA LEU A 113 8.17 -17.37 13.13
C LEU A 113 8.07 -16.73 11.74
N PHE A 114 6.98 -16.98 11.04
CA PHE A 114 6.71 -16.38 9.74
C PHE A 114 6.54 -14.87 9.84
N ILE A 115 5.77 -14.38 10.81
CA ILE A 115 5.58 -12.94 11.07
C ILE A 115 6.91 -12.28 11.44
N ASP A 116 7.69 -12.88 12.33
CA ASP A 116 8.99 -12.36 12.74
C ASP A 116 9.95 -12.24 11.57
N GLU A 117 9.98 -13.23 10.69
CA GLU A 117 10.86 -13.20 9.52
C GLU A 117 10.38 -12.15 8.48
N LEU A 118 9.08 -12.01 8.25
CA LEU A 118 8.54 -10.93 7.42
C LEU A 118 8.91 -9.55 7.98
N ALA A 119 8.82 -9.37 9.29
CA ALA A 119 9.21 -8.13 9.94
C ALA A 119 10.71 -7.83 9.78
N ARG A 120 11.57 -8.85 9.79
CA ARG A 120 13.02 -8.70 9.51
C ARG A 120 13.26 -8.30 8.07
N LEU A 121 12.66 -9.01 7.09
CA LEU A 121 12.77 -8.69 5.67
C LEU A 121 12.35 -7.24 5.38
N LYS A 122 11.31 -6.76 6.06
CA LYS A 122 10.86 -5.37 5.92
C LYS A 122 11.85 -4.37 6.52
N ARG A 123 12.35 -4.62 7.74
CA ARG A 123 13.35 -3.74 8.41
C ARG A 123 14.66 -3.65 7.63
N GLU A 124 15.04 -4.73 6.97
CA GLU A 124 16.24 -4.79 6.13
C GLU A 124 16.03 -4.19 4.72
N GLY A 125 14.81 -3.73 4.40
CA GLY A 125 14.49 -3.10 3.13
C GLY A 125 14.34 -4.09 1.95
N LEU A 126 14.32 -5.39 2.21
CA LEU A 126 14.13 -6.41 1.17
C LEU A 126 12.67 -6.45 0.67
N MET A 127 11.71 -6.08 1.52
CA MET A 127 10.30 -5.89 1.17
C MET A 127 9.93 -4.42 1.33
N ALA A 128 9.73 -3.72 0.22
CA ALA A 128 9.51 -2.28 0.23
C ALA A 128 8.07 -1.90 0.63
N SER A 129 7.08 -2.64 0.13
CA SER A 129 5.68 -2.35 0.37
C SER A 129 5.21 -2.73 1.78
N VAL A 130 4.04 -2.25 2.15
CA VAL A 130 3.27 -2.84 3.26
C VAL A 130 3.01 -4.30 2.93
N THR A 131 3.23 -5.16 3.92
CA THR A 131 3.09 -6.59 3.78
C THR A 131 1.80 -7.03 4.46
N HIS A 132 0.84 -7.47 3.66
CA HIS A 132 -0.44 -7.97 4.15
C HIS A 132 -0.33 -9.45 4.47
N ILE A 133 -0.75 -9.84 5.66
CA ILE A 133 -0.90 -11.25 6.05
C ILE A 133 -2.38 -11.54 6.20
N ALA A 134 -2.87 -12.52 5.50
CA ALA A 134 -4.28 -12.89 5.50
C ALA A 134 -4.44 -14.41 5.62
N ASN A 135 -5.48 -14.83 6.33
CA ASN A 135 -5.92 -16.21 6.28
C ASN A 135 -6.69 -16.48 4.98
N LYS A 136 -6.96 -17.77 4.71
CA LYS A 136 -7.64 -18.19 3.48
C LYS A 136 -9.00 -17.52 3.30
N ALA A 137 -9.81 -17.43 4.35
CA ALA A 137 -11.12 -16.82 4.29
C ALA A 137 -11.07 -15.34 3.91
N ARG A 138 -10.14 -14.57 4.51
CA ARG A 138 -9.94 -13.16 4.15
C ARG A 138 -9.41 -13.00 2.72
N SER A 139 -8.46 -13.83 2.31
CA SER A 139 -7.93 -13.79 0.94
C SER A 139 -9.03 -14.04 -0.08
N GLN A 140 -9.87 -15.04 0.16
CA GLN A 140 -11.03 -15.32 -0.68
C GLN A 140 -12.00 -14.14 -0.71
N ALA A 141 -12.43 -13.64 0.44
CA ALA A 141 -13.40 -12.54 0.52
C ALA A 141 -12.88 -11.25 -0.17
N SER A 142 -11.59 -10.96 -0.05
CA SER A 142 -11.01 -9.74 -0.64
C SER A 142 -10.77 -9.83 -2.15
N MET A 143 -10.44 -11.01 -2.66
CA MET A 143 -9.99 -11.17 -4.05
C MET A 143 -11.09 -11.69 -4.98
N MET A 144 -12.03 -12.50 -4.47
CA MET A 144 -13.06 -13.13 -5.31
C MET A 144 -13.93 -12.10 -6.03
N PHE A 145 -14.41 -11.09 -5.31
CA PHE A 145 -15.30 -10.09 -5.89
C PHE A 145 -14.63 -9.35 -7.05
N GLY A 146 -13.45 -8.79 -6.78
CA GLY A 146 -12.72 -8.03 -7.77
C GLY A 146 -12.32 -8.90 -8.99
N MET A 147 -11.81 -10.11 -8.75
CA MET A 147 -11.42 -11.02 -9.82
C MET A 147 -12.62 -11.43 -10.69
N THR A 148 -13.76 -11.75 -10.07
CA THR A 148 -14.98 -12.10 -10.81
C THR A 148 -15.46 -10.92 -11.65
N THR A 149 -15.49 -9.71 -11.09
CA THR A 149 -15.88 -8.49 -11.82
C THR A 149 -14.95 -8.25 -13.00
N TYR A 150 -13.64 -8.36 -12.82
CA TYR A 150 -12.67 -8.20 -13.90
C TYR A 150 -12.90 -9.21 -15.05
N LEU A 151 -13.06 -10.48 -14.71
CA LEU A 151 -13.27 -11.54 -15.73
C LEU A 151 -14.57 -11.32 -16.51
N LYS A 152 -15.61 -10.78 -15.87
CA LYS A 152 -16.87 -10.44 -16.56
C LYS A 152 -16.73 -9.21 -17.44
N ASP A 153 -16.24 -8.13 -16.88
CA ASP A 153 -16.31 -6.79 -17.49
C ASP A 153 -15.23 -6.58 -18.56
N PHE A 154 -14.07 -7.24 -18.43
CA PHE A 154 -12.93 -7.05 -19.31
C PHE A 154 -12.53 -8.28 -20.12
N CYS A 155 -12.88 -9.49 -19.64
CA CYS A 155 -12.53 -10.73 -20.33
C CYS A 155 -13.74 -11.42 -20.95
N ASN A 156 -14.95 -10.85 -20.85
CA ASN A 156 -16.20 -11.38 -21.41
C ASN A 156 -16.57 -12.80 -20.94
N PHE A 157 -16.23 -13.16 -19.72
CA PHE A 157 -16.66 -14.43 -19.13
C PHE A 157 -18.13 -14.37 -18.71
N SER A 158 -18.85 -15.49 -18.84
CA SER A 158 -20.17 -15.64 -18.19
C SER A 158 -20.02 -15.64 -16.68
N ASP A 159 -21.12 -15.32 -15.97
CA ASP A 159 -21.13 -15.26 -14.50
C ASP A 159 -20.57 -16.53 -13.85
N THR A 160 -20.99 -17.70 -14.33
CA THR A 160 -20.53 -18.99 -13.81
C THR A 160 -19.06 -19.23 -14.07
N ASN A 161 -18.59 -18.99 -15.31
CA ASN A 161 -17.19 -19.18 -15.67
C ASN A 161 -16.27 -18.18 -14.98
N ALA A 162 -16.70 -16.93 -14.81
CA ALA A 162 -15.96 -15.92 -14.07
C ALA A 162 -15.73 -16.32 -12.61
N LEU A 163 -16.74 -16.89 -11.93
CA LEU A 163 -16.59 -17.40 -10.57
C LEU A 163 -15.59 -18.56 -10.49
N ILE A 164 -15.69 -19.53 -11.39
CA ILE A 164 -14.80 -20.69 -11.42
C ILE A 164 -13.34 -20.28 -11.67
N GLU A 165 -13.12 -19.40 -12.63
CA GLU A 165 -11.75 -18.94 -12.96
C GLU A 165 -11.19 -17.99 -11.89
N ALA A 166 -12.04 -17.16 -11.28
CA ALA A 166 -11.65 -16.34 -10.13
C ALA A 166 -11.22 -17.23 -8.95
N GLU A 167 -11.94 -18.29 -8.64
CA GLU A 167 -11.56 -19.22 -7.57
C GLU A 167 -10.22 -19.90 -7.86
N LYS A 168 -9.98 -20.35 -9.08
CA LYS A 168 -8.68 -20.92 -9.50
C LYS A 168 -7.55 -19.88 -9.31
N ALA A 169 -7.75 -18.65 -9.75
CA ALA A 169 -6.76 -17.59 -9.62
C ALA A 169 -6.44 -17.28 -8.14
N VAL A 170 -7.46 -17.20 -7.29
CA VAL A 170 -7.27 -16.98 -5.85
C VAL A 170 -6.50 -18.14 -5.21
N GLN A 171 -6.76 -19.39 -5.60
CA GLN A 171 -6.00 -20.54 -5.12
C GLN A 171 -4.52 -20.51 -5.54
N VAL A 172 -4.19 -19.91 -6.67
CA VAL A 172 -2.80 -19.74 -7.10
C VAL A 172 -2.08 -18.68 -6.25
N VAL A 173 -2.76 -17.58 -5.94
CA VAL A 173 -2.18 -16.44 -5.19
C VAL A 173 -2.15 -16.72 -3.68
N ALA A 174 -3.17 -17.34 -3.14
CA ALA A 174 -3.32 -17.65 -1.72
C ALA A 174 -3.67 -19.12 -1.48
N PRO A 175 -2.73 -20.05 -1.76
CA PRO A 175 -3.01 -21.49 -1.74
C PRO A 175 -3.15 -22.07 -0.34
N ASN A 176 -2.55 -21.45 0.67
CA ASN A 176 -2.44 -22.00 2.02
C ASN A 176 -3.35 -21.26 3.01
N GLU A 177 -3.46 -21.80 4.23
CA GLU A 177 -4.25 -21.17 5.31
C GLU A 177 -3.82 -19.74 5.62
N TRP A 178 -2.51 -19.49 5.57
CA TRP A 178 -1.92 -18.15 5.75
C TRP A 178 -1.05 -17.78 4.56
N THR A 179 -1.31 -16.61 4.01
CA THR A 179 -0.52 -16.06 2.90
C THR A 179 -0.19 -14.61 3.17
N SER A 180 1.03 -14.22 2.84
CA SER A 180 1.47 -12.84 2.85
C SER A 180 1.65 -12.35 1.42
N LEU A 181 1.14 -11.14 1.15
CA LEU A 181 1.33 -10.42 -0.10
C LEU A 181 2.13 -9.15 0.16
N GLY A 182 3.08 -8.88 -0.70
CA GLY A 182 3.89 -7.68 -0.65
C GLY A 182 4.65 -7.47 -1.95
N ALA A 183 5.47 -6.43 -2.01
CA ALA A 183 6.26 -6.16 -3.21
C ALA A 183 7.70 -5.77 -2.90
N ILE A 184 8.53 -6.02 -3.88
CA ILE A 184 9.95 -5.69 -3.94
C ILE A 184 10.13 -4.65 -5.03
N THR A 185 10.82 -3.54 -4.71
CA THR A 185 11.07 -2.46 -5.66
C THR A 185 12.55 -2.11 -5.72
N GLY A 186 13.02 -1.67 -6.87
CA GLY A 186 14.41 -1.26 -7.04
C GLY A 186 14.83 -1.22 -8.50
N ASN A 187 16.12 -1.32 -8.76
CA ASN A 187 16.61 -1.67 -10.09
C ASN A 187 16.57 -3.20 -10.30
N THR A 188 16.80 -3.66 -11.52
CA THR A 188 16.74 -5.09 -11.88
C THR A 188 17.63 -5.96 -11.01
N GLY A 189 18.87 -5.50 -10.72
CA GLY A 189 19.82 -6.24 -9.89
C GLY A 189 19.38 -6.32 -8.42
N GLN A 190 18.89 -5.20 -7.86
CA GLN A 190 18.37 -5.15 -6.50
C GLN A 190 17.16 -6.10 -6.31
N VAL A 191 16.21 -6.05 -7.24
CA VAL A 191 15.03 -6.91 -7.21
C VAL A 191 15.42 -8.39 -7.31
N ALA A 192 16.33 -8.74 -8.22
CA ALA A 192 16.80 -10.12 -8.36
C ALA A 192 17.52 -10.63 -7.09
N ALA A 193 18.39 -9.81 -6.49
CA ALA A 193 19.07 -10.14 -5.25
C ALA A 193 18.10 -10.32 -4.08
N ALA A 194 17.13 -9.41 -3.94
CA ALA A 194 16.11 -9.50 -2.90
C ALA A 194 15.24 -10.77 -3.04
N ILE A 195 14.81 -11.10 -4.26
CA ILE A 195 14.05 -12.34 -4.51
C ILE A 195 14.86 -13.58 -4.10
N LYS A 196 16.14 -13.61 -4.45
CA LYS A 196 17.02 -14.73 -4.10
C LYS A 196 17.14 -14.88 -2.58
N GLU A 197 17.38 -13.79 -1.89
CA GLU A 197 17.53 -13.74 -0.43
C GLU A 197 16.22 -14.16 0.27
N ILE A 198 15.08 -13.60 -0.14
CA ILE A 198 13.77 -13.95 0.41
C ILE A 198 13.48 -15.45 0.21
N LYS A 199 13.74 -15.98 -0.98
CA LYS A 199 13.56 -17.42 -1.26
C LYS A 199 14.43 -18.30 -0.37
N GLN A 200 15.67 -17.89 -0.11
CA GLN A 200 16.60 -18.63 0.74
C GLN A 200 16.13 -18.63 2.20
N ARG A 201 15.80 -17.48 2.74
CA ARG A 201 15.38 -17.30 4.14
C ARG A 201 14.03 -17.95 4.43
N MET A 202 13.11 -17.85 3.50
CA MET A 202 11.75 -18.41 3.62
C MET A 202 11.66 -19.91 3.25
N LYS A 203 12.71 -20.53 2.74
CA LYS A 203 12.70 -21.89 2.18
C LYS A 203 12.01 -22.93 3.07
N LYS A 204 12.24 -22.87 4.37
CA LYS A 204 11.65 -23.82 5.34
C LYS A 204 10.25 -23.39 5.82
N LEU A 205 9.96 -22.09 5.84
CA LEU A 205 8.74 -21.53 6.40
C LEU A 205 7.61 -21.39 5.37
N ALA A 206 7.94 -20.92 4.17
CA ALA A 206 6.92 -20.56 3.19
C ALA A 206 7.34 -20.95 1.77
N ARG A 207 6.32 -21.12 0.90
CA ARG A 207 6.49 -21.11 -0.54
C ARG A 207 6.49 -19.66 -1.02
N VAL A 208 7.54 -19.25 -1.73
CA VAL A 208 7.67 -17.91 -2.31
C VAL A 208 7.35 -17.97 -3.79
N SER A 209 6.33 -17.26 -4.21
CA SER A 209 5.93 -17.13 -5.62
C SER A 209 6.07 -15.67 -6.05
N VAL A 210 6.68 -15.44 -7.21
CA VAL A 210 6.77 -14.14 -7.83
C VAL A 210 5.56 -13.99 -8.75
N ILE A 211 4.80 -12.92 -8.57
CA ILE A 211 3.63 -12.64 -9.39
C ILE A 211 4.09 -11.84 -10.59
N THR A 212 3.86 -12.36 -11.78
CA THR A 212 4.28 -11.76 -13.04
C THR A 212 3.37 -10.59 -13.44
N ASP A 213 3.88 -9.71 -14.31
CA ASP A 213 3.19 -8.48 -14.74
C ASP A 213 1.77 -8.73 -15.26
N GLY A 214 1.51 -9.81 -16.00
CA GLY A 214 0.17 -10.14 -16.47
C GLY A 214 -0.86 -10.47 -15.37
N LEU A 215 -0.40 -11.00 -14.23
CA LEU A 215 -1.24 -11.19 -13.03
C LEU A 215 -1.41 -9.89 -12.23
N LEU A 216 -0.41 -8.99 -12.32
CA LEU A 216 -0.50 -7.66 -11.73
C LEU A 216 -1.47 -6.76 -12.49
N ASP A 217 -1.45 -6.81 -13.83
CA ASP A 217 -2.39 -6.07 -14.68
C ASP A 217 -3.84 -6.46 -14.36
N VAL A 218 -4.11 -7.75 -14.15
CA VAL A 218 -5.37 -8.24 -13.62
C VAL A 218 -5.66 -7.66 -12.23
N GLY A 219 -4.68 -7.64 -11.33
CA GLY A 219 -4.81 -7.06 -10.00
C GLY A 219 -5.10 -5.55 -10.00
N TYR A 220 -4.45 -4.79 -10.86
CA TYR A 220 -4.68 -3.33 -11.00
C TYR A 220 -6.03 -2.99 -11.63
N ALA A 221 -6.54 -3.83 -12.51
CA ALA A 221 -7.86 -3.63 -13.11
C ALA A 221 -9.01 -3.98 -12.14
N VAL A 222 -8.72 -4.73 -11.09
CA VAL A 222 -9.67 -5.23 -10.08
C VAL A 222 -9.74 -4.32 -8.84
N MET A 223 -8.74 -3.47 -8.63
CA MET A 223 -8.73 -2.45 -7.58
C MET A 223 -9.29 -1.11 -8.05
#